data_b80fdcb3274d4b3f1a643b29bb4b7828
#
_entry.id   b80fdcb3274d4b3f1a643b29bb4b7828
#
_cell.length_a   1.000
_cell.length_b   1.000
_cell.length_c   1.000
_cell.angle_alpha   90.00
_cell.angle_beta   90.00
_cell.angle_gamma   90.00
#
_symmetry.space_group_name_H-M   'P 1'
#
loop_
_entity.id
_entity.type
_entity.pdbx_description
1 polymer ?
#
loop_
_entity_poly.entity_id
_entity_poly.type
_entity_poly.pdbx_seq_one_letter_code
_entity_poly.pdbx_strand_id
1 'polypeptide(L)'
;MDTDSLISAFKDDSLGNDDAVGVAEKIKKGDLNPQSITQDAIERAQEVNPHLNAITVEDFDSALERSKESFTGIFHGVPTFIKDTDQVHGLPMYLGSRTLPGDVSTKYSKTAQQVLATGLNHLGTTTTPEFGLTGTTESLRFGATRNPWNTGYSTGGSSGGSSA
;
A
#
# COMPACT_ATOMS: atom_id res chain seq x y z
N MET A 1 9.08 -15.41 -25.36
CA MET A 1 8.94 -14.61 -24.12
C MET A 1 7.71 -13.77 -24.36
N ASP A 2 6.64 -14.06 -23.63
CA ASP A 2 5.39 -13.30 -23.77
C ASP A 2 5.65 -11.84 -23.34
N THR A 3 5.30 -10.94 -24.24
CA THR A 3 5.45 -9.49 -24.08
C THR A 3 4.32 -8.86 -23.28
N ASP A 4 3.39 -9.65 -22.76
CA ASP A 4 2.20 -9.20 -22.01
C ASP A 4 2.40 -9.18 -20.50
N SER A 5 3.44 -8.49 -20.06
CA SER A 5 3.79 -8.50 -18.65
C SER A 5 3.72 -7.12 -17.98
N LEU A 6 3.23 -6.11 -18.67
CA LEU A 6 2.95 -4.78 -18.09
C LEU A 6 1.62 -4.84 -17.34
N ILE A 7 1.68 -4.56 -16.06
CA ILE A 7 0.51 -4.38 -15.20
C ILE A 7 0.37 -2.90 -14.86
N SER A 8 -0.79 -2.32 -15.08
CA SER A 8 -1.06 -0.92 -14.78
C SER A 8 -2.31 -0.79 -13.90
N ALA A 9 -2.19 -0.04 -12.84
CA ALA A 9 -3.32 0.33 -11.97
C ALA A 9 -4.04 1.59 -12.43
N PHE A 10 -3.53 2.31 -13.42
CA PHE A 10 -4.14 3.54 -13.92
C PHE A 10 -5.44 3.25 -14.66
N LYS A 11 -6.50 3.97 -14.27
CA LYS A 11 -7.85 3.87 -14.80
C LYS A 11 -8.48 5.25 -14.95
N ASP A 12 -9.60 5.30 -15.67
CA ASP A 12 -10.50 6.47 -15.70
C ASP A 12 -11.46 6.37 -14.49
N ASP A 13 -10.94 6.73 -13.32
CA ASP A 13 -11.63 6.76 -12.03
C ASP A 13 -11.33 8.08 -11.29
N SER A 14 -11.73 8.22 -10.03
CA SER A 14 -11.54 9.48 -9.30
C SER A 14 -10.07 9.80 -8.97
N LEU A 15 -9.19 8.79 -8.94
CA LEU A 15 -7.74 9.00 -8.77
C LEU A 15 -7.07 9.46 -10.08
N GLY A 16 -7.57 9.00 -11.23
CA GLY A 16 -6.99 9.33 -12.54
C GLY A 16 -5.49 9.01 -12.61
N ASN A 17 -4.71 9.99 -13.05
CA ASN A 17 -3.25 9.93 -13.14
C ASN A 17 -2.56 10.93 -12.21
N ASP A 18 -3.28 11.48 -11.22
CA ASP A 18 -2.71 12.43 -10.28
C ASP A 18 -1.75 11.75 -9.30
N ASP A 19 -0.76 12.49 -8.87
CA ASP A 19 0.05 12.11 -7.72
C ASP A 19 -0.66 12.45 -6.39
N ALA A 20 -0.07 12.05 -5.27
CA ALA A 20 -0.65 12.28 -3.94
C ALA A 20 -0.90 13.76 -3.63
N VAL A 21 -0.10 14.66 -4.19
CA VAL A 21 -0.27 16.11 -4.00
C VAL A 21 -1.46 16.61 -4.79
N GLY A 22 -1.57 16.22 -6.06
CA GLY A 22 -2.72 16.56 -6.91
C GLY A 22 -4.03 16.06 -6.35
N VAL A 23 -4.07 14.80 -5.86
CA VAL A 23 -5.25 14.23 -5.20
C VAL A 23 -5.60 15.02 -3.93
N ALA A 24 -4.61 15.32 -3.07
CA ALA A 24 -4.82 16.10 -1.84
C ALA A 24 -5.37 17.50 -2.12
N GLU A 25 -4.87 18.19 -3.16
CA GLU A 25 -5.38 19.49 -3.56
C GLU A 25 -6.84 19.44 -4.03
N LYS A 26 -7.21 18.41 -4.77
CA LYS A 26 -8.61 18.20 -5.22
C LYS A 26 -9.54 17.91 -4.04
N ILE A 27 -9.09 17.09 -3.07
CA ILE A 27 -9.86 16.87 -1.84
C ILE A 27 -10.06 18.18 -1.09
N LYS A 28 -9.00 18.96 -0.89
CA LYS A 28 -9.05 20.24 -0.20
C LYS A 28 -10.00 21.25 -0.87
N LYS A 29 -10.12 21.22 -2.20
CA LYS A 29 -11.05 22.04 -2.97
C LYS A 29 -12.50 21.52 -2.92
N GLY A 30 -12.71 20.29 -2.48
CA GLY A 30 -14.01 19.63 -2.50
C GLY A 30 -14.36 18.97 -3.85
N ASP A 31 -13.38 18.90 -4.77
CA ASP A 31 -13.55 18.26 -6.08
C ASP A 31 -13.52 16.72 -5.98
N LEU A 32 -12.85 16.18 -4.97
CA LEU A 32 -12.76 14.75 -4.66
C LEU A 32 -13.20 14.47 -3.22
N ASN A 33 -13.74 13.29 -3.02
CA ASN A 33 -14.19 12.79 -1.73
C ASN A 33 -13.25 11.66 -1.26
N PRO A 34 -12.75 11.68 0.00
CA PRO A 34 -11.89 10.61 0.54
C PRO A 34 -12.49 9.21 0.43
N GLN A 35 -13.81 9.07 0.54
CA GLN A 35 -14.46 7.76 0.42
C GLN A 35 -14.34 7.19 -1.00
N SER A 36 -14.64 8.00 -2.03
CA SER A 36 -14.57 7.54 -3.42
C SER A 36 -13.13 7.19 -3.82
N ILE A 37 -12.17 8.03 -3.49
CA ILE A 37 -10.76 7.74 -3.80
C ILE A 37 -10.21 6.53 -3.02
N THR A 38 -10.69 6.28 -1.79
CA THR A 38 -10.32 5.08 -1.03
C THR A 38 -10.89 3.84 -1.70
N GLN A 39 -12.15 3.88 -2.15
CA GLN A 39 -12.79 2.79 -2.88
C GLN A 39 -12.06 2.48 -4.18
N ASP A 40 -11.77 3.51 -5.00
CA ASP A 40 -11.05 3.35 -6.26
C ASP A 40 -9.63 2.79 -6.06
N ALA A 41 -8.93 3.25 -5.01
CA ALA A 41 -7.61 2.73 -4.67
C ALA A 41 -7.65 1.25 -4.27
N ILE A 42 -8.68 0.83 -3.53
CA ILE A 42 -8.92 -0.57 -3.18
C ILE A 42 -9.19 -1.41 -4.43
N GLU A 43 -10.03 -0.94 -5.33
CA GLU A 43 -10.33 -1.63 -6.58
C GLU A 43 -9.09 -1.79 -7.46
N ARG A 44 -8.28 -0.73 -7.58
CA ARG A 44 -6.97 -0.81 -8.26
C ARG A 44 -6.07 -1.86 -7.61
N ALA A 45 -5.95 -1.83 -6.29
CA ALA A 45 -5.12 -2.77 -5.55
C ALA A 45 -5.59 -4.23 -5.74
N GLN A 46 -6.89 -4.49 -5.66
CA GLN A 46 -7.48 -5.82 -5.87
C GLN A 46 -7.27 -6.36 -7.28
N GLU A 47 -7.30 -5.49 -8.28
CA GLU A 47 -7.06 -5.87 -9.67
C GLU A 47 -5.60 -6.22 -9.94
N VAL A 48 -4.65 -5.41 -9.46
CA VAL A 48 -3.23 -5.61 -9.80
C VAL A 48 -2.49 -6.56 -8.86
N ASN A 49 -2.90 -6.66 -7.59
CA ASN A 49 -2.18 -7.46 -6.60
C ASN A 49 -2.06 -8.97 -6.93
N PRO A 50 -3.04 -9.63 -7.57
CA PRO A 50 -2.89 -11.02 -8.00
C PRO A 50 -1.72 -11.24 -8.97
N HIS A 51 -1.31 -10.22 -9.71
CA HIS A 51 -0.20 -10.25 -10.65
C HIS A 51 1.12 -9.79 -10.02
N LEU A 52 1.05 -8.86 -9.07
CA LEU A 52 2.22 -8.20 -8.48
C LEU A 52 2.67 -8.83 -7.17
N ASN A 53 1.74 -9.36 -6.38
CA ASN A 53 2.01 -9.87 -5.03
C ASN A 53 2.71 -8.83 -4.16
N ALA A 54 2.14 -7.63 -4.09
CA ALA A 54 2.73 -6.46 -3.43
C ALA A 54 2.18 -6.22 -2.02
N ILE A 55 1.00 -6.76 -1.70
CA ILE A 55 0.29 -6.52 -0.44
C ILE A 55 0.49 -7.70 0.51
N THR A 56 0.88 -7.42 1.74
CA THR A 56 1.05 -8.42 2.82
C THR A 56 -0.24 -8.61 3.62
N VAL A 57 -0.86 -7.51 4.01
CA VAL A 57 -2.11 -7.49 4.80
C VAL A 57 -3.02 -6.42 4.24
N GLU A 58 -4.25 -6.79 3.96
CA GLU A 58 -5.31 -5.87 3.55
C GLU A 58 -6.06 -5.34 4.78
N ASP A 59 -6.35 -4.04 4.81
CA ASP A 59 -7.15 -3.35 5.84
C ASP A 59 -8.24 -2.50 5.18
N PHE A 60 -8.81 -3.03 4.09
CA PHE A 60 -9.70 -2.30 3.20
C PHE A 60 -10.98 -1.84 3.89
N ASP A 61 -11.63 -2.71 4.66
CA ASP A 61 -12.86 -2.37 5.36
C ASP A 61 -12.63 -1.24 6.37
N SER A 62 -11.55 -1.34 7.17
CA SER A 62 -11.20 -0.28 8.13
C SER A 62 -10.81 1.01 7.42
N ALA A 63 -10.13 0.93 6.27
CA ALA A 63 -9.78 2.11 5.48
C ALA A 63 -11.02 2.83 4.94
N LEU A 64 -12.03 2.09 4.50
CA LEU A 64 -13.31 2.66 4.08
C LEU A 64 -14.05 3.31 5.25
N GLU A 65 -14.05 2.70 6.44
CA GLU A 65 -14.64 3.34 7.62
C GLU A 65 -13.88 4.62 7.99
N ARG A 66 -12.55 4.59 8.04
CA ARG A 66 -11.73 5.79 8.30
C ARG A 66 -11.95 6.88 7.26
N SER A 67 -12.21 6.54 5.99
CA SER A 67 -12.44 7.52 4.93
C SER A 67 -13.68 8.39 5.13
N LYS A 68 -14.60 7.99 6.03
CA LYS A 68 -15.79 8.75 6.42
C LYS A 68 -15.48 9.84 7.46
N GLU A 69 -14.31 9.77 8.07
CA GLU A 69 -13.89 10.71 9.09
C GLU A 69 -13.15 11.91 8.47
N SER A 70 -12.93 12.96 9.27
CA SER A 70 -12.14 14.10 8.85
C SER A 70 -10.66 13.83 9.07
N PHE A 71 -9.89 13.87 8.01
CA PHE A 71 -8.44 13.76 8.09
C PHE A 71 -7.79 15.11 8.41
N THR A 72 -6.85 15.10 9.34
CA THR A 72 -5.95 16.23 9.61
C THR A 72 -4.62 15.99 8.90
N GLY A 73 -3.96 17.07 8.45
CA GLY A 73 -2.68 16.97 7.74
C GLY A 73 -2.79 17.38 6.27
N ILE A 74 -1.66 17.36 5.59
CA ILE A 74 -1.54 17.91 4.22
C ILE A 74 -2.17 17.04 3.14
N PHE A 75 -2.33 15.73 3.39
CA PHE A 75 -2.85 14.78 2.40
C PHE A 75 -4.35 14.49 2.49
N HIS A 76 -5.04 14.96 3.54
CA HIS A 76 -6.51 14.95 3.63
C HIS A 76 -7.21 13.61 3.33
N GLY A 77 -6.59 12.47 3.62
CA GLY A 77 -7.19 11.15 3.40
C GLY A 77 -6.76 10.44 2.12
N VAL A 78 -5.72 10.94 1.44
CA VAL A 78 -5.12 10.24 0.28
C VAL A 78 -4.73 8.81 0.68
N PRO A 79 -5.14 7.77 -0.09
CA PRO A 79 -4.85 6.38 0.22
C PRO A 79 -3.36 6.06 0.11
N THR A 80 -2.87 5.19 0.98
CA THR A 80 -1.49 4.70 0.97
C THR A 80 -1.39 3.30 1.55
N PHE A 81 -0.22 2.67 1.41
CA PHE A 81 0.16 1.46 2.14
C PHE A 81 1.37 1.74 3.03
N ILE A 82 1.52 0.95 4.08
CA ILE A 82 2.67 0.98 4.98
C ILE A 82 3.51 -0.28 4.75
N LYS A 83 4.82 -0.14 4.69
CA LYS A 83 5.72 -1.30 4.53
C LYS A 83 5.63 -2.21 5.75
N ASP A 84 5.62 -3.54 5.56
CA ASP A 84 5.57 -4.57 6.62
C ASP A 84 6.87 -4.66 7.45
N THR A 85 7.63 -3.57 7.54
CA THR A 85 8.69 -3.36 8.54
C THR A 85 8.24 -2.45 9.67
N ASP A 86 7.06 -1.84 9.53
CA ASP A 86 6.50 -0.90 10.47
C ASP A 86 5.22 -1.45 11.10
N GLN A 87 5.12 -1.35 12.43
CA GLN A 87 3.92 -1.74 13.14
C GLN A 87 2.78 -0.79 12.80
N VAL A 88 1.67 -1.37 12.36
CA VAL A 88 0.38 -0.69 12.18
C VAL A 88 -0.59 -1.25 13.20
N HIS A 89 -1.13 -0.39 14.06
CA HIS A 89 -2.07 -0.81 15.10
C HIS A 89 -3.24 -1.60 14.50
N GLY A 90 -3.55 -2.74 15.08
CA GLY A 90 -4.64 -3.61 14.61
C GLY A 90 -4.23 -4.59 13.51
N LEU A 91 -3.05 -4.44 12.89
CA LEU A 91 -2.60 -5.33 11.83
C LEU A 91 -1.46 -6.25 12.30
N PRO A 92 -1.38 -7.48 11.78
CA PRO A 92 -0.25 -8.35 12.01
C PRO A 92 0.99 -7.83 11.28
N MET A 93 2.18 -8.07 11.84
CA MET A 93 3.47 -7.76 11.24
C MET A 93 4.29 -9.04 11.08
N TYR A 94 4.82 -9.24 9.88
CA TYR A 94 5.53 -10.47 9.53
C TYR A 94 7.00 -10.27 9.18
N LEU A 95 7.43 -9.06 8.81
CA LEU A 95 8.78 -8.77 8.32
C LEU A 95 9.23 -9.73 7.19
N GLY A 96 8.29 -10.21 6.37
CA GLY A 96 8.59 -11.20 5.34
C GLY A 96 9.05 -12.57 5.86
N SER A 97 9.04 -12.82 7.17
CA SER A 97 9.64 -14.01 7.79
C SER A 97 8.61 -15.06 8.19
N ARG A 98 8.96 -16.34 8.01
CA ARG A 98 8.21 -17.48 8.53
C ARG A 98 8.41 -17.70 10.04
N THR A 99 9.43 -17.09 10.62
CA THR A 99 9.73 -17.22 12.06
C THR A 99 8.84 -16.35 12.93
N LEU A 100 8.19 -15.33 12.35
CA LEU A 100 7.25 -14.49 13.07
C LEU A 100 5.83 -15.03 12.90
N PRO A 101 5.07 -15.21 14.00
CA PRO A 101 3.72 -15.74 13.95
C PRO A 101 2.71 -14.77 13.31
N GLY A 102 3.04 -13.48 13.22
CA GLY A 102 2.14 -12.44 12.77
C GLY A 102 1.26 -11.93 13.90
N ASP A 103 1.86 -11.64 15.04
CA ASP A 103 1.13 -11.05 16.16
C ASP A 103 0.55 -9.69 15.76
N VAL A 104 -0.69 -9.46 16.15
CA VAL A 104 -1.37 -8.20 15.88
C VAL A 104 -0.72 -7.07 16.69
N SER A 105 -0.32 -6.04 15.98
CA SER A 105 0.36 -4.89 16.58
C SER A 105 -0.60 -4.08 17.44
N THR A 106 -0.22 -3.81 18.69
CA THR A 106 -1.02 -3.01 19.65
C THR A 106 -0.70 -1.51 19.60
N LYS A 107 0.23 -1.11 18.72
CA LYS A 107 0.67 0.29 18.55
C LYS A 107 1.17 0.52 17.13
N TYR A 108 1.27 1.78 16.76
CA TYR A 108 2.02 2.21 15.57
C TYR A 108 3.51 2.36 15.88
N SER A 109 4.38 2.00 14.94
CA SER A 109 5.78 2.41 14.96
C SER A 109 5.89 3.94 14.84
N LYS A 110 7.07 4.50 15.19
CA LYS A 110 7.30 5.95 15.04
C LYS A 110 7.17 6.41 13.60
N THR A 111 7.69 5.62 12.67
CA THR A 111 7.59 5.90 11.22
C THR A 111 6.13 5.92 10.78
N ALA A 112 5.36 4.87 11.11
CA ALA A 112 3.94 4.81 10.76
C ALA A 112 3.16 6.00 11.35
N GLN A 113 3.42 6.37 12.62
CA GLN A 113 2.82 7.54 13.24
C GLN A 113 3.10 8.83 12.45
N GLN A 114 4.35 9.04 12.05
CA GLN A 114 4.75 10.24 11.30
C GLN A 114 4.11 10.29 9.91
N VAL A 115 4.11 9.16 9.20
CA VAL A 115 3.48 9.04 7.89
C VAL A 115 1.98 9.31 7.99
N LEU A 116 1.27 8.68 8.92
CA LEU A 116 -0.17 8.85 9.08
C LEU A 116 -0.55 10.23 9.63
N ALA A 117 0.32 10.86 10.43
CA ALA A 117 0.10 12.24 10.89
C ALA A 117 0.08 13.27 9.74
N THR A 118 0.55 12.92 8.55
CA THR A 118 0.41 13.76 7.35
C THR A 118 -1.01 13.75 6.77
N GLY A 119 -1.90 12.93 7.30
CA GLY A 119 -3.30 12.82 6.86
C GLY A 119 -3.54 11.75 5.82
N LEU A 120 -2.60 10.83 5.60
CA LEU A 120 -2.77 9.67 4.70
C LEU A 120 -3.70 8.62 5.34
N ASN A 121 -4.49 7.94 4.50
CA ASN A 121 -5.34 6.80 4.88
C ASN A 121 -4.68 5.48 4.46
N HIS A 122 -4.20 4.66 5.40
CA HIS A 122 -3.56 3.40 5.04
C HIS A 122 -4.59 2.32 4.65
N LEU A 123 -4.29 1.59 3.58
CA LEU A 123 -5.10 0.49 3.06
C LEU A 123 -4.62 -0.90 3.54
N GLY A 124 -3.51 -0.95 4.25
CA GLY A 124 -2.86 -2.17 4.69
C GLY A 124 -1.35 -2.07 4.66
N THR A 125 -0.68 -3.23 4.57
CA THR A 125 0.78 -3.31 4.53
C THR A 125 1.31 -3.96 3.26
N THR A 126 2.54 -3.60 2.87
CA THR A 126 3.20 -4.08 1.65
C THR A 126 4.34 -5.03 1.93
N THR A 127 4.63 -5.89 0.96
CA THR A 127 5.66 -6.92 1.03
C THR A 127 7.07 -6.34 1.20
N THR A 128 7.89 -7.09 1.91
CA THR A 128 9.31 -6.84 2.14
C THR A 128 10.06 -8.18 2.07
N PRO A 129 11.35 -8.22 1.73
CA PRO A 129 12.15 -9.43 1.96
C PRO A 129 12.27 -9.72 3.45
N GLU A 130 12.71 -10.91 3.80
CA GLU A 130 12.86 -11.32 5.18
C GLU A 130 13.72 -10.33 5.97
N PHE A 131 13.13 -9.76 7.03
CA PHE A 131 13.69 -8.69 7.88
C PHE A 131 14.17 -7.44 7.13
N GLY A 132 13.75 -7.25 5.88
CA GLY A 132 14.17 -6.11 5.07
C GLY A 132 15.64 -6.11 4.65
N LEU A 133 16.33 -7.27 4.68
CA LEU A 133 17.80 -7.36 4.61
C LEU A 133 18.35 -7.49 3.19
N THR A 134 17.53 -7.68 2.16
CA THR A 134 18.01 -7.87 0.78
C THR A 134 17.50 -6.79 -0.18
N GLY A 135 18.20 -6.62 -1.30
CA GLY A 135 17.84 -5.70 -2.38
C GLY A 135 16.79 -6.26 -3.35
N THR A 136 16.19 -7.41 -3.05
CA THR A 136 15.07 -8.02 -3.77
C THR A 136 13.93 -8.30 -2.82
N THR A 137 12.68 -8.37 -3.29
CA THR A 137 11.51 -8.66 -2.45
C THR A 137 10.94 -10.02 -2.83
N GLU A 138 11.53 -11.07 -2.26
CA GLU A 138 11.29 -12.47 -2.58
C GLU A 138 11.36 -13.32 -1.30
N SER A 139 10.42 -13.07 -0.38
CA SER A 139 10.42 -13.80 0.89
C SER A 139 9.88 -15.22 0.73
N LEU A 140 10.40 -16.16 1.53
CA LEU A 140 9.85 -17.51 1.59
C LEU A 140 8.42 -17.55 2.16
N ARG A 141 7.99 -16.51 2.85
CA ARG A 141 6.65 -16.43 3.43
C ARG A 141 5.61 -16.04 2.38
N PHE A 142 5.88 -15.01 1.58
CA PHE A 142 4.92 -14.41 0.67
C PHE A 142 5.24 -14.63 -0.81
N GLY A 143 6.44 -15.13 -1.14
CA GLY A 143 6.89 -15.27 -2.51
C GLY A 143 7.51 -13.99 -3.07
N ALA A 144 7.68 -13.96 -4.38
CA ALA A 144 8.28 -12.84 -5.09
C ALA A 144 7.24 -11.75 -5.39
N THR A 145 7.61 -10.51 -5.11
CA THR A 145 6.86 -9.34 -5.60
C THR A 145 7.36 -8.98 -6.99
N ARG A 146 6.44 -8.79 -7.92
CA ARG A 146 6.73 -8.62 -9.33
C ARG A 146 6.78 -7.16 -9.74
N ASN A 147 7.67 -6.87 -10.68
CA ASN A 147 7.81 -5.54 -11.26
C ASN A 147 6.62 -5.25 -12.19
N PRO A 148 5.84 -4.17 -11.97
CA PRO A 148 4.67 -3.87 -12.80
C PRO A 148 5.02 -3.57 -14.27
N TRP A 149 6.22 -3.07 -14.54
CA TRP A 149 6.69 -2.83 -15.91
C TRP A 149 6.98 -4.13 -16.68
N ASN A 150 7.38 -5.17 -15.97
CA ASN A 150 7.58 -6.52 -16.52
C ASN A 150 7.57 -7.53 -15.38
N THR A 151 6.49 -8.29 -15.26
CA THR A 151 6.28 -9.26 -14.18
C THR A 151 7.28 -10.42 -14.16
N GLY A 152 8.10 -10.58 -15.18
CA GLY A 152 9.23 -11.52 -15.21
C GLY A 152 10.42 -11.08 -14.34
N TYR A 153 10.42 -9.84 -13.84
CA TYR A 153 11.50 -9.27 -13.03
C TYR A 153 11.06 -8.96 -11.60
N SER A 154 12.05 -8.85 -10.71
CA SER A 154 11.84 -8.35 -9.35
C SER A 154 11.57 -6.85 -9.35
N THR A 155 10.82 -6.37 -8.37
CA THR A 155 10.66 -4.94 -8.09
C THR A 155 11.90 -4.31 -7.48
N GLY A 156 12.93 -5.11 -7.13
CA GLY A 156 13.99 -4.70 -6.22
C GLY A 156 13.53 -4.78 -4.77
N GLY A 157 14.20 -4.04 -3.91
CA GLY A 157 13.93 -4.07 -2.46
C GLY A 157 14.79 -3.06 -1.67
N SER A 158 14.60 -3.03 -0.42
CA SER A 158 13.74 -3.86 0.47
C SER A 158 12.26 -3.41 0.51
N SER A 159 11.88 -2.31 -0.12
CA SER A 159 10.50 -1.79 -0.17
C SER A 159 9.78 -2.18 -1.47
N GLY A 160 9.96 -3.43 -1.93
CA GLY A 160 9.47 -3.86 -3.23
C GLY A 160 7.95 -3.78 -3.36
N GLY A 161 7.20 -4.19 -2.34
CA GLY A 161 5.75 -4.06 -2.36
C GLY A 161 5.24 -2.61 -2.39
N SER A 162 6.02 -1.67 -1.83
CA SER A 162 5.66 -0.23 -1.89
C SER A 162 6.07 0.41 -3.22
N SER A 163 6.94 -0.25 -3.99
CA SER A 163 7.44 0.24 -5.28
C SER A 163 6.71 -0.38 -6.47
N ALA A 164 6.01 -1.48 -6.24
CA ALA A 164 5.16 -2.16 -7.21
C ALA A 164 3.79 -1.49 -7.29
#